data_9530d9d358aa78118383f5a33ee906cf
#
_entry.id   9530d9d358aa78118383f5a33ee906cf
#
_cell.length_a   1.000
_cell.length_b   1.000
_cell.length_c   1.000
_cell.angle_alpha   90.00
_cell.angle_beta   90.00
_cell.angle_gamma   90.00
#
_symmetry.space_group_name_H-M   'P 1'
#
loop_
_entity.id
_entity.type
_entity.pdbx_description
1 polymer ?
#
loop_
_entity_poly.entity_id
_entity_poly.type
_entity_poly.pdbx_seq_one_letter_code
_entity_poly.pdbx_strand_id
1 'polypeptide(L)'
;INKVRASYYNTEKVSFRIIDFKDAHNSNRVNPIHPKYLTKSIVAIEYAQALVNNMITESIKQEDFWSRNTKMIIAGTIWFLKEKHPDYCTLPHVISLLLHTDIYQLLEKITEDYEAGGMVTTLKSAMDRKAENQVAGVLSSVQNALSTLNNKEVFWLLSDNDFDLELNNLDEPTFLAIGNDSSLPNTYSPLISLII
;
A
#
# COMPACT_ATOMS: atom_id res chain seq x y z
N ILE A 1 -7.36 -21.79 -13.42
CA ILE A 1 -6.02 -21.96 -12.81
C ILE A 1 -5.53 -23.39 -13.03
N ASN A 2 -6.23 -24.43 -12.59
CA ASN A 2 -5.79 -25.81 -12.73
C ASN A 2 -5.55 -26.25 -14.19
N LYS A 3 -6.34 -25.77 -15.16
CA LYS A 3 -6.14 -26.06 -16.58
C LYS A 3 -4.87 -25.40 -17.14
N VAL A 4 -4.60 -24.17 -16.77
CA VAL A 4 -3.41 -23.44 -17.19
C VAL A 4 -2.16 -24.10 -16.58
N ARG A 5 -2.18 -24.40 -15.29
CA ARG A 5 -1.12 -25.12 -14.58
C ARG A 5 -0.80 -26.46 -15.24
N ALA A 6 -1.82 -27.24 -15.60
CA ALA A 6 -1.65 -28.52 -16.29
C ALA A 6 -1.00 -28.36 -17.68
N SER A 7 -1.28 -27.28 -18.41
CA SER A 7 -0.71 -27.01 -19.73
C SER A 7 0.79 -26.71 -19.69
N TYR A 8 1.28 -26.16 -18.57
CA TYR A 8 2.71 -25.80 -18.37
C TYR A 8 3.46 -26.78 -17.48
N TYR A 9 2.84 -27.88 -17.07
CA TYR A 9 3.42 -28.87 -16.16
C TYR A 9 4.74 -29.48 -16.66
N ASN A 10 4.97 -29.52 -17.98
CA ASN A 10 6.20 -30.05 -18.59
C ASN A 10 7.28 -28.98 -18.84
N THR A 11 7.03 -27.73 -18.50
CA THR A 11 8.05 -26.67 -18.56
C THR A 11 8.59 -26.44 -17.15
N GLU A 12 9.63 -27.17 -16.77
CA GLU A 12 10.32 -27.12 -15.46
C GLU A 12 10.79 -25.73 -15.01
N LYS A 13 10.48 -24.68 -15.80
CA LYS A 13 11.02 -23.33 -15.63
C LYS A 13 10.00 -22.27 -15.22
N VAL A 14 8.72 -22.61 -15.08
CA VAL A 14 7.69 -21.59 -14.77
C VAL A 14 7.09 -21.83 -13.41
N SER A 15 7.29 -20.87 -12.51
CA SER A 15 6.65 -20.86 -11.19
C SER A 15 5.18 -20.41 -11.29
N PHE A 16 4.30 -21.02 -10.49
CA PHE A 16 2.90 -20.62 -10.38
C PHE A 16 2.65 -20.05 -9.00
N ARG A 17 2.14 -18.82 -8.95
CA ARG A 17 1.78 -18.11 -7.73
C ARG A 17 0.33 -17.69 -7.77
N ILE A 18 -0.31 -17.70 -6.61
CA ILE A 18 -1.73 -17.37 -6.48
C ILE A 18 -1.86 -16.35 -5.35
N ILE A 19 -2.52 -15.23 -5.63
CA ILE A 19 -3.01 -14.30 -4.63
C ILE A 19 -4.53 -14.37 -4.67
N ASP A 20 -5.17 -14.79 -3.60
CA ASP A 20 -6.62 -14.85 -3.50
C ASP A 20 -7.08 -14.25 -2.17
N PHE A 21 -7.65 -13.06 -2.23
CA PHE A 21 -8.15 -12.35 -1.05
C PHE A 21 -9.32 -13.06 -0.37
N LYS A 22 -9.98 -13.98 -1.06
CA LYS A 22 -11.06 -14.80 -0.49
C LYS A 22 -10.54 -16.02 0.26
N ASP A 23 -9.37 -16.53 -0.13
CA ASP A 23 -8.74 -17.69 0.49
C ASP A 23 -7.28 -17.38 0.84
N ALA A 24 -7.10 -16.50 1.81
CA ALA A 24 -5.79 -16.02 2.23
C ALA A 24 -4.85 -17.15 2.71
N HIS A 25 -5.38 -18.23 3.29
CA HIS A 25 -4.58 -19.36 3.78
C HIS A 25 -3.93 -20.18 2.66
N ASN A 26 -4.53 -20.22 1.48
CA ASN A 26 -4.01 -20.94 0.31
C ASN A 26 -3.37 -19.99 -0.71
N SER A 27 -3.15 -18.74 -0.32
CA SER A 27 -2.54 -17.70 -1.14
C SER A 27 -1.05 -17.54 -0.86
N ASN A 28 -0.30 -17.10 -1.86
CA ASN A 28 1.03 -16.54 -1.65
C ASN A 28 0.92 -15.12 -1.08
N ARG A 29 1.86 -14.77 -0.21
CA ARG A 29 2.02 -13.42 0.32
C ARG A 29 2.82 -12.58 -0.66
N VAL A 30 2.52 -11.30 -0.70
CA VAL A 30 3.20 -10.33 -1.55
C VAL A 30 3.25 -8.95 -0.87
N ASN A 31 4.39 -8.31 -0.91
CA ASN A 31 4.54 -6.94 -0.44
C ASN A 31 4.74 -6.00 -1.65
N PRO A 32 3.68 -5.33 -2.14
CA PRO A 32 3.77 -4.45 -3.30
C PRO A 32 4.63 -3.20 -3.04
N ILE A 33 4.81 -2.81 -1.77
CA ILE A 33 5.65 -1.67 -1.37
C ILE A 33 7.00 -2.12 -0.77
N HIS A 34 7.50 -3.31 -1.16
CA HIS A 34 8.80 -3.76 -0.70
C HIS A 34 9.90 -2.74 -1.06
N PRO A 35 10.88 -2.49 -0.17
CA PRO A 35 11.92 -1.47 -0.37
C PRO A 35 12.63 -1.51 -1.72
N LYS A 36 12.80 -2.69 -2.30
CA LYS A 36 13.45 -2.85 -3.62
C LYS A 36 12.67 -2.22 -4.78
N TYR A 37 11.34 -2.10 -4.67
CA TYR A 37 10.50 -1.43 -5.69
C TYR A 37 10.45 0.08 -5.50
N LEU A 38 10.77 0.57 -4.29
CA LEU A 38 10.77 1.99 -3.95
C LEU A 38 12.11 2.65 -4.28
N THR A 39 12.46 2.69 -5.55
CA THR A 39 13.76 3.20 -6.02
C THR A 39 13.94 4.72 -5.85
N LYS A 40 12.83 5.46 -5.78
CA LYS A 40 12.77 6.91 -5.60
C LYS A 40 11.55 7.29 -4.77
N SER A 41 11.61 8.39 -4.05
CA SER A 41 10.49 8.88 -3.22
C SER A 41 9.21 9.15 -4.01
N ILE A 42 9.32 9.54 -5.28
CA ILE A 42 8.16 9.70 -6.17
C ILE A 42 7.37 8.40 -6.34
N VAL A 43 8.00 7.24 -6.29
CA VAL A 43 7.32 5.93 -6.40
C VAL A 43 6.38 5.70 -5.21
N ALA A 44 6.78 6.12 -4.01
CA ALA A 44 5.90 6.07 -2.84
C ALA A 44 4.66 6.97 -3.01
N ILE A 45 4.80 8.12 -3.68
CA ILE A 45 3.67 9.00 -4.02
C ILE A 45 2.73 8.34 -5.03
N GLU A 46 3.27 7.69 -6.06
CA GLU A 46 2.48 6.96 -7.06
C GLU A 46 1.67 5.81 -6.42
N TYR A 47 2.30 5.02 -5.53
CA TYR A 47 1.60 3.97 -4.79
C TYR A 47 0.49 4.52 -3.88
N ALA A 48 0.79 5.58 -3.13
CA ALA A 48 -0.22 6.24 -2.30
C ALA A 48 -1.37 6.82 -3.15
N GLN A 49 -1.06 7.36 -4.31
CA GLN A 49 -2.06 7.89 -5.24
C GLN A 49 -2.94 6.77 -5.81
N ALA A 50 -2.35 5.66 -6.25
CA ALA A 50 -3.09 4.50 -6.75
C ALA A 50 -4.05 3.98 -5.67
N LEU A 51 -3.58 3.86 -4.42
CA LEU A 51 -4.39 3.43 -3.30
C LEU A 51 -5.56 4.39 -3.04
N VAL A 52 -5.30 5.68 -2.84
CA VAL A 52 -6.32 6.69 -2.50
C VAL A 52 -7.33 6.88 -3.63
N ASN A 53 -6.90 6.93 -4.89
CA ASN A 53 -7.79 7.11 -6.03
C ASN A 53 -8.79 5.96 -6.18
N ASN A 54 -8.37 4.74 -5.87
CA ASN A 54 -9.25 3.58 -5.94
C ASN A 54 -10.17 3.44 -4.71
N MET A 55 -9.82 4.08 -3.58
CA MET A 55 -10.64 4.05 -2.36
C MET A 55 -11.59 5.22 -2.24
N ILE A 56 -11.21 6.39 -2.76
CA ILE A 56 -12.00 7.61 -2.73
C ILE A 56 -12.34 8.00 -4.17
N THR A 57 -13.39 7.41 -4.71
CA THR A 57 -13.81 7.63 -6.12
C THR A 57 -14.10 9.09 -6.46
N GLU A 58 -14.48 9.91 -5.49
CA GLU A 58 -14.68 11.35 -5.66
C GLU A 58 -13.37 12.11 -5.88
N SER A 59 -12.25 11.60 -5.36
CA SER A 59 -10.92 12.21 -5.53
C SER A 59 -10.43 12.23 -6.98
N ILE A 60 -10.96 11.35 -7.82
CA ILE A 60 -10.63 11.29 -9.25
C ILE A 60 -11.22 12.46 -10.02
N LYS A 61 -12.39 12.97 -9.58
CA LYS A 61 -13.09 14.06 -10.28
C LYS A 61 -12.53 15.44 -9.97
N GLN A 62 -12.10 15.66 -8.75
CA GLN A 62 -11.47 16.90 -8.32
C GLN A 62 -10.59 16.63 -7.09
N GLU A 63 -9.29 16.79 -7.25
CA GLU A 63 -8.36 16.63 -6.14
C GLU A 63 -8.52 17.80 -5.17
N ASP A 64 -9.11 17.54 -4.02
CA ASP A 64 -9.27 18.50 -2.95
C ASP A 64 -8.09 18.50 -1.97
N PHE A 65 -8.11 19.45 -1.03
CA PHE A 65 -7.09 19.56 0.02
C PHE A 65 -6.97 18.26 0.85
N TRP A 66 -8.09 17.60 1.13
CA TRP A 66 -8.14 16.42 2.01
C TRP A 66 -7.52 15.19 1.34
N SER A 67 -7.92 14.89 0.11
CA SER A 67 -7.38 13.76 -0.64
C SER A 67 -5.89 13.92 -0.95
N ARG A 68 -5.46 15.15 -1.25
CA ARG A 68 -4.03 15.44 -1.46
C ARG A 68 -3.22 15.16 -0.20
N ASN A 69 -3.63 15.68 0.96
CA ASN A 69 -2.89 15.46 2.20
C ASN A 69 -2.97 13.99 2.66
N THR A 70 -4.08 13.30 2.40
CA THR A 70 -4.20 11.84 2.64
C THR A 70 -3.17 11.06 1.83
N LYS A 71 -3.00 11.37 0.55
CA LYS A 71 -1.95 10.75 -0.29
C LYS A 71 -0.56 11.04 0.25
N MET A 72 -0.29 12.29 0.57
CA MET A 72 1.04 12.70 1.00
C MET A 72 1.44 12.10 2.35
N ILE A 73 0.53 11.92 3.31
CA ILE A 73 0.86 11.29 4.58
C ILE A 73 1.09 9.77 4.40
N ILE A 74 0.32 9.11 3.55
CA ILE A 74 0.54 7.70 3.21
C ILE A 74 1.90 7.53 2.53
N ALA A 75 2.21 8.36 1.53
CA ALA A 75 3.49 8.35 0.82
C ALA A 75 4.67 8.62 1.76
N GLY A 76 4.56 9.63 2.62
CA GLY A 76 5.59 9.96 3.61
C GLY A 76 5.82 8.82 4.60
N THR A 77 4.76 8.14 5.03
CA THR A 77 4.86 6.97 5.92
C THR A 77 5.54 5.79 5.21
N ILE A 78 5.18 5.52 3.94
CA ILE A 78 5.83 4.47 3.13
C ILE A 78 7.32 4.77 3.00
N TRP A 79 7.69 6.00 2.60
CA TRP A 79 9.07 6.38 2.39
C TRP A 79 9.88 6.38 3.70
N PHE A 80 9.29 6.85 4.79
CA PHE A 80 9.88 6.78 6.13
C PHE A 80 10.21 5.35 6.55
N LEU A 81 9.26 4.41 6.37
CA LEU A 81 9.51 3.01 6.67
C LEU A 81 10.61 2.45 5.78
N LYS A 82 10.60 2.74 4.49
CA LYS A 82 11.65 2.28 3.55
C LYS A 82 13.03 2.74 3.98
N GLU A 83 13.20 4.00 4.42
CA GLU A 83 14.51 4.56 4.77
C GLU A 83 14.97 4.19 6.19
N LYS A 84 14.08 4.14 7.16
CA LYS A 84 14.42 3.96 8.58
C LYS A 84 14.13 2.56 9.11
N HIS A 85 13.15 1.87 8.55
CA HIS A 85 12.68 0.58 9.03
C HIS A 85 12.31 -0.34 7.87
N PRO A 86 13.27 -0.70 6.96
CA PRO A 86 12.97 -1.43 5.72
C PRO A 86 12.28 -2.78 5.95
N ASP A 87 12.59 -3.47 7.05
CA ASP A 87 11.94 -4.75 7.41
C ASP A 87 10.45 -4.59 7.74
N TYR A 88 10.01 -3.38 8.08
CA TYR A 88 8.61 -3.03 8.36
C TYR A 88 7.95 -2.26 7.22
N CYS A 89 8.61 -2.12 6.07
CA CYS A 89 8.05 -1.43 4.91
C CYS A 89 7.04 -2.34 4.19
N THR A 90 5.89 -2.52 4.81
CA THR A 90 4.74 -3.27 4.28
C THR A 90 3.45 -2.45 4.45
N LEU A 91 2.46 -2.69 3.61
CA LEU A 91 1.18 -1.97 3.70
C LEU A 91 0.47 -2.17 5.05
N PRO A 92 0.46 -3.36 5.68
CA PRO A 92 -0.04 -3.54 7.04
C PRO A 92 0.61 -2.64 8.09
N HIS A 93 1.92 -2.43 8.02
CA HIS A 93 2.60 -1.53 8.95
C HIS A 93 2.25 -0.07 8.70
N VAL A 94 2.15 0.35 7.44
CA VAL A 94 1.67 1.70 7.08
C VAL A 94 0.26 1.94 7.64
N ILE A 95 -0.67 0.99 7.44
CA ILE A 95 -2.03 1.06 7.97
C ILE A 95 -2.01 1.15 9.50
N SER A 96 -1.23 0.28 10.15
CA SER A 96 -1.14 0.26 11.62
C SER A 96 -0.59 1.57 12.19
N LEU A 97 0.46 2.14 11.59
CA LEU A 97 1.02 3.42 12.02
C LEU A 97 0.00 4.55 11.88
N LEU A 98 -0.69 4.62 10.74
CA LEU A 98 -1.63 5.72 10.47
C LEU A 98 -2.94 5.62 11.24
N LEU A 99 -3.40 4.41 11.61
CA LEU A 99 -4.66 4.21 12.31
C LEU A 99 -4.52 4.09 13.83
N HIS A 100 -3.37 3.64 14.35
CA HIS A 100 -3.23 3.22 15.75
C HIS A 100 -2.12 3.95 16.51
N THR A 101 -1.34 4.82 15.85
CA THR A 101 -0.29 5.60 16.51
C THR A 101 -0.74 7.05 16.73
N ASP A 102 -0.20 7.72 17.74
CA ASP A 102 -0.36 9.16 17.87
C ASP A 102 0.25 9.88 16.68
N ILE A 103 -0.60 10.59 15.93
CA ILE A 103 -0.19 11.22 14.67
C ILE A 103 0.85 12.31 14.86
N TYR A 104 0.86 13.00 15.98
CA TYR A 104 1.84 14.05 16.27
C TYR A 104 3.23 13.43 16.40
N GLN A 105 3.35 12.33 17.16
CA GLN A 105 4.59 11.60 17.31
C GLN A 105 5.07 10.97 16.00
N LEU A 106 4.13 10.41 15.24
CA LEU A 106 4.46 9.83 13.93
C LEU A 106 5.00 10.89 12.96
N LEU A 107 4.37 12.06 12.88
CA LEU A 107 4.84 13.14 12.00
C LEU A 107 6.18 13.70 12.43
N GLU A 108 6.46 13.79 13.73
CA GLU A 108 7.79 14.18 14.21
C GLU A 108 8.85 13.21 13.68
N LYS A 109 8.59 11.90 13.75
CA LYS A 109 9.50 10.88 13.23
C LYS A 109 9.66 10.92 11.71
N ILE A 110 8.57 11.09 10.97
CA ILE A 110 8.61 11.23 9.51
C ILE A 110 9.44 12.44 9.09
N THR A 111 9.35 13.56 9.83
CA THR A 111 10.09 14.78 9.52
C THR A 111 11.59 14.72 9.83
N GLU A 112 12.06 13.67 10.51
CA GLU A 112 13.51 13.42 10.65
C GLU A 112 14.16 13.01 9.31
N ASP A 113 13.38 12.51 8.36
CA ASP A 113 13.82 12.23 7.00
C ASP A 113 13.47 13.41 6.07
N TYR A 114 14.42 13.83 5.24
CA TYR A 114 14.26 15.03 4.40
C TYR A 114 13.14 14.86 3.35
N GLU A 115 13.10 13.73 2.65
CA GLU A 115 12.12 13.49 1.58
C GLU A 115 10.74 13.16 2.15
N ALA A 116 10.67 12.25 3.14
CA ALA A 116 9.42 11.93 3.82
C ALA A 116 8.82 13.15 4.53
N GLY A 117 9.65 13.94 5.20
CA GLY A 117 9.27 15.19 5.85
C GLY A 117 8.73 16.22 4.86
N GLY A 118 9.34 16.31 3.68
CA GLY A 118 8.85 17.15 2.59
C GLY A 118 7.41 16.82 2.16
N MET A 119 7.05 15.53 2.12
CA MET A 119 5.71 15.08 1.76
C MET A 119 4.65 15.53 2.78
N VAL A 120 4.97 15.51 4.08
CA VAL A 120 4.02 15.81 5.15
C VAL A 120 4.04 17.27 5.64
N THR A 121 4.82 18.13 4.99
CA THR A 121 5.03 19.53 5.41
C THR A 121 3.75 20.32 5.60
N THR A 122 2.74 20.13 4.72
CA THR A 122 1.46 20.84 4.81
C THR A 122 0.73 20.47 6.09
N LEU A 123 0.65 19.19 6.40
CA LEU A 123 -0.02 18.69 7.61
C LEU A 123 0.76 19.10 8.87
N LYS A 124 2.10 18.98 8.84
CA LYS A 124 2.97 19.45 9.94
C LYS A 124 2.76 20.94 10.21
N SER A 125 2.72 21.77 9.17
CA SER A 125 2.46 23.20 9.30
C SER A 125 1.06 23.50 9.89
N ALA A 126 0.04 22.73 9.55
CA ALA A 126 -1.29 22.87 10.16
C ALA A 126 -1.27 22.54 11.65
N MET A 127 -0.55 21.50 12.04
CA MET A 127 -0.35 21.13 13.45
C MET A 127 0.38 22.22 14.23
N ASP A 128 1.49 22.74 13.70
CA ASP A 128 2.29 23.78 14.36
C ASP A 128 1.50 25.10 14.55
N ARG A 129 0.57 25.38 13.63
CA ARG A 129 -0.36 26.51 13.72
C ARG A 129 -1.61 26.23 14.56
N LYS A 130 -1.73 25.04 15.15
CA LYS A 130 -2.90 24.59 15.93
C LYS A 130 -4.21 24.66 15.13
N ALA A 131 -4.15 24.37 13.84
CA ALA A 131 -5.31 24.31 12.95
C ALA A 131 -6.03 22.95 13.11
N GLU A 132 -6.57 22.69 14.29
CA GLU A 132 -7.12 21.39 14.71
C GLU A 132 -8.16 20.83 13.75
N ASN A 133 -9.04 21.68 13.21
CA ASN A 133 -10.07 21.25 12.25
C ASN A 133 -9.46 20.73 10.93
N GLN A 134 -8.36 21.32 10.47
CA GLN A 134 -7.67 20.85 9.28
C GLN A 134 -6.99 19.51 9.53
N VAL A 135 -6.30 19.36 10.65
CA VAL A 135 -5.68 18.10 11.06
C VAL A 135 -6.74 17.02 11.20
N ALA A 136 -7.81 17.26 11.93
CA ALA A 136 -8.90 16.31 12.14
C ALA A 136 -9.54 15.86 10.79
N GLY A 137 -9.73 16.80 9.86
CA GLY A 137 -10.29 16.49 8.54
C GLY A 137 -9.36 15.57 7.72
N VAL A 138 -8.04 15.82 7.72
CA VAL A 138 -7.08 14.93 7.05
C VAL A 138 -7.07 13.54 7.69
N LEU A 139 -7.06 13.46 9.04
CA LEU A 139 -7.09 12.19 9.75
C LEU A 139 -8.37 11.40 9.49
N SER A 140 -9.52 12.06 9.44
CA SER A 140 -10.78 11.44 9.07
C SER A 140 -10.72 10.85 7.64
N SER A 141 -10.10 11.57 6.70
CA SER A 141 -9.92 11.09 5.33
C SER A 141 -8.96 9.89 5.26
N VAL A 142 -7.89 9.89 6.06
CA VAL A 142 -6.97 8.74 6.20
C VAL A 142 -7.71 7.53 6.76
N GLN A 143 -8.50 7.71 7.84
CA GLN A 143 -9.31 6.65 8.41
C GLN A 143 -10.30 6.08 7.41
N ASN A 144 -11.01 6.92 6.68
CA ASN A 144 -11.96 6.48 5.66
C ASN A 144 -11.27 5.69 4.55
N ALA A 145 -10.08 6.12 4.11
CA ALA A 145 -9.33 5.42 3.08
C ALA A 145 -8.77 4.07 3.57
N LEU A 146 -8.30 3.96 4.80
CA LEU A 146 -7.56 2.79 5.24
C LEU A 146 -8.35 1.79 6.09
N SER A 147 -9.49 2.19 6.67
CA SER A 147 -10.25 1.34 7.59
C SER A 147 -10.74 0.04 6.97
N THR A 148 -11.11 0.05 5.69
CA THR A 148 -11.56 -1.16 4.97
C THR A 148 -10.44 -2.15 4.73
N LEU A 149 -9.18 -1.68 4.73
CA LEU A 149 -7.98 -2.50 4.57
C LEU A 149 -7.45 -3.04 5.91
N ASN A 150 -7.97 -2.56 7.03
CA ASN A 150 -7.56 -2.98 8.37
C ASN A 150 -8.25 -4.32 8.75
N ASN A 151 -7.92 -5.39 8.05
CA ASN A 151 -8.45 -6.72 8.27
C ASN A 151 -7.35 -7.80 8.18
N LYS A 152 -7.64 -9.00 8.72
CA LYS A 152 -6.66 -10.08 8.88
C LYS A 152 -6.16 -10.63 7.54
N GLU A 153 -7.02 -10.71 6.55
CA GLU A 153 -6.72 -11.25 5.24
C GLU A 153 -5.71 -10.33 4.50
N VAL A 154 -5.98 -9.02 4.51
CA VAL A 154 -5.07 -8.01 3.93
C VAL A 154 -3.74 -8.02 4.67
N PHE A 155 -3.76 -8.09 6.01
CA PHE A 155 -2.55 -8.11 6.81
C PHE A 155 -1.70 -9.34 6.52
N TRP A 156 -2.32 -10.51 6.44
CA TRP A 156 -1.60 -11.74 6.12
C TRP A 156 -0.99 -11.70 4.72
N LEU A 157 -1.79 -11.35 3.71
CA LEU A 157 -1.37 -11.41 2.31
C LEU A 157 -0.28 -10.38 1.96
N LEU A 158 -0.29 -9.21 2.61
CA LEU A 158 0.59 -8.09 2.27
C LEU A 158 1.73 -7.85 3.27
N SER A 159 1.95 -8.77 4.22
CA SER A 159 2.98 -8.61 5.26
C SER A 159 4.36 -9.14 4.89
N ASP A 160 4.46 -9.95 3.83
CA ASP A 160 5.71 -10.64 3.46
C ASP A 160 5.73 -10.97 1.95
N ASN A 161 6.84 -11.51 1.46
CA ASN A 161 7.02 -11.93 0.06
C ASN A 161 7.34 -13.42 -0.03
N ASP A 162 6.44 -14.20 -0.62
CA ASP A 162 6.70 -15.58 -0.99
C ASP A 162 7.26 -15.70 -2.42
N PHE A 163 7.26 -14.61 -3.18
CA PHE A 163 7.79 -14.52 -4.55
C PHE A 163 8.05 -13.06 -4.94
N ASP A 164 8.77 -12.88 -6.05
CA ASP A 164 9.06 -11.56 -6.62
C ASP A 164 7.98 -11.10 -7.59
N LEU A 165 7.65 -9.80 -7.58
CA LEU A 165 6.74 -9.19 -8.57
C LEU A 165 7.42 -8.94 -9.94
N GLU A 166 8.72 -9.16 -10.08
CA GLU A 166 9.39 -9.22 -11.39
C GLU A 166 9.04 -10.53 -12.11
N LEU A 167 7.77 -10.69 -12.49
CA LEU A 167 7.19 -11.95 -12.99
C LEU A 167 7.81 -12.45 -14.29
N ASN A 168 8.40 -11.56 -15.08
CA ASN A 168 9.07 -11.86 -16.37
C ASN A 168 10.59 -12.04 -16.24
N ASN A 169 11.08 -12.27 -15.02
CA ASN A 169 12.48 -12.64 -14.82
C ASN A 169 12.78 -13.94 -15.58
N LEU A 170 13.80 -13.91 -16.43
CA LEU A 170 14.18 -15.06 -17.28
C LEU A 170 14.69 -16.27 -16.49
N ASP A 171 15.25 -16.03 -15.31
CA ASP A 171 15.78 -17.08 -14.44
C ASP A 171 14.68 -17.78 -13.64
N GLU A 172 13.61 -17.05 -13.28
CA GLU A 172 12.45 -17.56 -12.57
C GLU A 172 11.14 -16.95 -13.12
N PRO A 173 10.76 -17.29 -14.36
CA PRO A 173 9.52 -16.78 -14.93
C PRO A 173 8.33 -17.25 -14.12
N THR A 174 7.45 -16.32 -13.74
CA THR A 174 6.35 -16.60 -12.82
C THR A 174 5.01 -16.31 -13.47
N PHE A 175 4.10 -17.27 -13.42
CA PHE A 175 2.70 -17.09 -13.76
C PHE A 175 1.93 -16.73 -12.50
N LEU A 176 1.41 -15.51 -12.43
CA LEU A 176 0.61 -15.03 -11.29
C LEU A 176 -0.88 -15.08 -11.62
N ALA A 177 -1.65 -15.76 -10.78
CA ALA A 177 -3.09 -15.70 -10.78
C ALA A 177 -3.57 -14.85 -9.60
N ILE A 178 -4.40 -13.84 -9.88
CA ILE A 178 -4.99 -12.99 -8.85
C ILE A 178 -6.49 -13.28 -8.79
N GLY A 179 -6.93 -13.81 -7.64
CA GLY A 179 -8.35 -14.00 -7.31
C GLY A 179 -8.93 -12.71 -6.73
N ASN A 180 -10.13 -12.34 -7.18
CA ASN A 180 -10.87 -11.21 -6.64
C ASN A 180 -12.19 -11.70 -6.05
N ASP A 181 -12.57 -11.17 -4.91
CA ASP A 181 -13.90 -11.36 -4.35
C ASP A 181 -14.84 -10.28 -4.90
N SER A 182 -15.71 -10.67 -5.82
CA SER A 182 -16.70 -9.77 -6.44
C SER A 182 -17.71 -9.19 -5.44
N SER A 183 -17.80 -9.72 -4.23
CA SER A 183 -18.66 -9.19 -3.16
C SER A 183 -18.05 -7.99 -2.44
N LEU A 184 -16.72 -7.81 -2.54
CA LEU A 184 -15.96 -6.75 -1.87
C LEU A 184 -15.05 -5.96 -2.84
N PRO A 185 -15.58 -5.45 -3.97
CA PRO A 185 -14.77 -4.83 -5.01
C PRO A 185 -14.06 -3.56 -4.51
N ASN A 186 -14.71 -2.78 -3.67
CA ASN A 186 -14.14 -1.53 -3.13
C ASN A 186 -12.97 -1.76 -2.16
N THR A 187 -12.87 -2.95 -1.56
CA THR A 187 -11.79 -3.32 -0.65
C THR A 187 -10.58 -3.85 -1.40
N TYR A 188 -10.79 -4.77 -2.35
CA TYR A 188 -9.68 -5.51 -2.95
C TYR A 188 -9.18 -4.93 -4.27
N SER A 189 -10.02 -4.24 -5.05
CA SER A 189 -9.56 -3.59 -6.30
C SER A 189 -8.41 -2.60 -6.09
N PRO A 190 -8.41 -1.76 -5.04
CA PRO A 190 -7.27 -0.88 -4.76
C PRO A 190 -5.97 -1.64 -4.52
N LEU A 191 -6.04 -2.78 -3.82
CA LEU A 191 -4.87 -3.61 -3.53
C LEU A 191 -4.36 -4.33 -4.77
N ILE A 192 -5.26 -4.83 -5.61
CA ILE A 192 -4.93 -5.46 -6.89
C ILE A 192 -4.20 -4.46 -7.78
N SER A 193 -4.63 -3.19 -7.81
CA SER A 193 -3.98 -2.14 -8.59
C SER A 193 -2.57 -1.75 -8.11
N LEU A 194 -2.19 -2.14 -6.89
CA LEU A 194 -0.82 -1.98 -6.41
C LEU A 194 0.09 -3.16 -6.79
N ILE A 195 -0.51 -4.31 -7.16
CA ILE A 195 0.22 -5.53 -7.48
C ILE A 195 0.49 -5.62 -9.00
N ILE A 196 -0.38 -5.02 -9.81
CA ILE A 196 -0.31 -5.02 -11.28
C ILE A 196 0.38 -3.75 -11.79
#